data_b9d061bb7b09fb6004056ab6aae07af6
#
_entry.id   b9d061bb7b09fb6004056ab6aae07af6
#
_cell.length_a   1.000
_cell.length_b   1.000
_cell.length_c   1.000
_cell.angle_alpha   90.00
_cell.angle_beta   90.00
_cell.angle_gamma   90.00
#
_symmetry.space_group_name_H-M   'P 1'
#
loop_
_entity.id
_entity.type
_entity.pdbx_description
1 polymer ?
#
loop_
_entity_poly.entity_id
_entity_poly.type
_entity_poly.pdbx_seq_one_letter_code
_entity_poly.pdbx_strand_id
1 'polypeptide(L)'
;MKQEGEEPYSRRFILVLITAVTFLNPFTGSAINLALPAIGAEFSTDATMLAWVASAYLLSSVIFLLPAGRLGDTRGKVTVFLLGVVVFTAGSILTIFTPTFQLLLAFRFLQGIGGAMIYAN
;
A
#
# COMPACT_ATOMS: atom_id res chain seq x y z
N MET A 1 12.26 -1.66 36.46
CA MET A 1 10.87 -2.04 36.68
C MET A 1 10.07 -1.71 35.43
N LYS A 2 9.77 -2.74 34.64
CA LYS A 2 8.96 -2.55 33.47
C LYS A 2 7.56 -2.19 33.91
N GLN A 3 7.14 -0.99 33.62
CA GLN A 3 5.73 -0.76 33.53
C GLN A 3 5.25 -1.61 32.34
N GLU A 4 4.74 -2.79 32.62
CA GLU A 4 3.84 -3.45 31.74
C GLU A 4 2.61 -2.54 31.68
N GLY A 5 2.80 -1.43 30.98
CA GLY A 5 1.75 -0.49 30.72
C GLY A 5 0.66 -1.25 29.98
N GLU A 6 -0.52 -1.12 30.44
CA GLU A 6 -1.73 -1.58 29.84
C GLU A 6 -1.73 -1.25 28.35
N GLU A 7 -1.23 -2.17 27.55
CA GLU A 7 -1.40 -2.10 26.10
C GLU A 7 -2.91 -2.10 25.86
N PRO A 8 -3.48 -1.07 25.22
CA PRO A 8 -4.92 -0.99 25.03
C PRO A 8 -5.47 -2.14 24.18
N TYR A 9 -4.57 -2.93 23.58
CA TYR A 9 -4.92 -4.06 22.73
C TYR A 9 -4.09 -5.27 23.15
N SER A 10 -4.68 -6.46 23.08
CA SER A 10 -3.96 -7.69 23.34
C SER A 10 -2.83 -7.86 22.30
N ARG A 11 -1.71 -8.42 22.72
CA ARG A 11 -0.58 -8.72 21.85
C ARG A 11 -0.98 -9.58 20.65
N ARG A 12 -1.92 -10.50 20.84
CA ARG A 12 -2.47 -11.34 19.78
C ARG A 12 -3.21 -10.51 18.72
N PHE A 13 -4.00 -9.55 19.17
CA PHE A 13 -4.72 -8.65 18.26
C PHE A 13 -3.76 -7.87 17.36
N ILE A 14 -2.70 -7.31 17.94
CA ILE A 14 -1.68 -6.58 17.19
C ILE A 14 -0.98 -7.48 16.17
N LEU A 15 -0.61 -8.70 16.56
CA LEU A 15 0.03 -9.66 15.65
C LEU A 15 -0.89 -10.06 14.50
N VAL A 16 -2.16 -10.32 14.78
CA VAL A 16 -3.15 -10.64 13.74
C VAL A 16 -3.34 -9.47 12.78
N LEU A 17 -3.44 -8.26 13.31
CA LEU A 17 -3.59 -7.05 12.50
C LEU A 17 -2.40 -6.84 11.57
N ILE A 18 -1.19 -6.91 12.10
CA ILE A 18 0.04 -6.75 11.31
C ILE A 18 0.16 -7.84 10.24
N THR A 19 -0.13 -9.08 10.60
CA THR A 19 -0.09 -10.21 9.66
C THR A 19 -1.10 -10.02 8.54
N ALA A 20 -2.33 -9.63 8.86
CA ALA A 20 -3.37 -9.38 7.86
C ALA A 20 -2.99 -8.24 6.91
N VAL A 21 -2.51 -7.13 7.44
CA VAL A 21 -2.11 -5.97 6.64
C VAL A 21 -0.91 -6.32 5.74
N THR A 22 0.07 -7.02 6.28
CA THR A 22 1.25 -7.44 5.52
C THR A 22 0.89 -8.41 4.40
N PHE A 23 -0.11 -9.27 4.62
CA PHE A 23 -0.62 -10.19 3.60
C PHE A 23 -1.36 -9.44 2.47
N LEU A 24 -2.09 -8.37 2.80
CA LEU A 24 -2.85 -7.61 1.80
C LEU A 24 -1.98 -7.06 0.67
N ASN A 25 -0.76 -6.69 0.97
CA ASN A 25 0.14 -6.08 -0.01
C ASN A 25 0.50 -7.05 -1.15
N PRO A 26 1.10 -8.24 -0.88
CA PRO A 26 1.35 -9.21 -1.95
C PRO A 26 0.06 -9.73 -2.59
N PHE A 27 -1.02 -9.84 -1.83
CA PHE A 27 -2.33 -10.22 -2.36
C PHE A 27 -2.81 -9.20 -3.41
N THR A 28 -2.73 -7.90 -3.11
CA THR A 28 -3.10 -6.84 -4.04
C THR A 28 -2.23 -6.88 -5.30
N GLY A 29 -0.93 -7.09 -5.16
CA GLY A 29 -0.02 -7.25 -6.29
C GLY A 29 -0.42 -8.41 -7.20
N SER A 30 -0.73 -9.56 -6.62
CA SER A 30 -1.17 -10.73 -7.37
C SER A 30 -2.53 -10.49 -8.04
N ALA A 31 -3.47 -9.85 -7.34
CA ALA A 31 -4.79 -9.52 -7.88
C ALA A 31 -4.67 -8.57 -9.08
N ILE A 32 -3.80 -7.57 -9.01
CA ILE A 32 -3.55 -6.66 -10.12
C ILE A 32 -2.97 -7.41 -11.32
N ASN A 33 -2.01 -8.32 -11.11
CA ASN A 33 -1.45 -9.11 -12.20
C ASN A 33 -2.51 -9.95 -12.92
N LEU A 34 -3.45 -10.52 -12.17
CA LEU A 34 -4.57 -11.26 -12.75
C LEU A 34 -5.55 -10.34 -13.50
N ALA A 35 -5.68 -9.09 -13.06
CA ALA A 35 -6.57 -8.12 -13.66
C ALA A 35 -5.96 -7.41 -14.90
N LEU A 36 -4.65 -7.49 -15.12
CA LEU A 36 -3.99 -6.77 -16.23
C LEU A 36 -4.61 -7.02 -17.59
N PRO A 37 -4.97 -8.25 -18.00
CA PRO A 37 -5.63 -8.46 -19.29
C PRO A 37 -6.97 -7.72 -19.39
N ALA A 38 -7.77 -7.72 -18.34
CA ALA A 38 -9.03 -7.00 -18.29
C ALA A 38 -8.84 -5.49 -18.36
N ILE A 39 -7.85 -4.97 -17.67
CA ILE A 39 -7.47 -3.55 -17.69
C ILE A 39 -7.04 -3.15 -19.11
N GLY A 40 -6.24 -3.96 -19.78
CA GLY A 40 -5.81 -3.73 -21.15
C GLY A 40 -6.98 -3.67 -22.11
N ALA A 41 -7.96 -4.55 -21.96
CA ALA A 41 -9.17 -4.56 -22.78
C ALA A 41 -10.05 -3.34 -22.53
N GLU A 42 -10.24 -2.96 -21.25
CA GLU A 42 -11.10 -1.83 -20.87
C GLU A 42 -10.54 -0.48 -21.31
N PHE A 43 -9.23 -0.27 -21.16
CA PHE A 43 -8.59 0.99 -21.50
C PHE A 43 -7.91 0.99 -22.87
N SER A 44 -7.98 -0.11 -23.62
CA SER A 44 -7.34 -0.28 -24.93
C SER A 44 -5.86 0.09 -24.92
N THR A 45 -5.14 -0.35 -23.89
CA THR A 45 -3.72 -0.07 -23.70
C THR A 45 -2.85 -1.25 -24.13
N ASP A 46 -1.60 -0.96 -24.48
CA ASP A 46 -0.62 -1.97 -24.87
C ASP A 46 0.10 -2.59 -23.65
N ALA A 47 0.94 -3.60 -23.91
CA ALA A 47 1.67 -4.29 -22.84
C ALA A 47 2.64 -3.38 -22.09
N THR A 48 3.24 -2.40 -22.77
CA THR A 48 4.16 -1.44 -22.14
C THR A 48 3.44 -0.56 -21.13
N MET A 49 2.26 -0.05 -21.49
CA MET A 49 1.45 0.75 -20.58
C MET A 49 0.94 -0.07 -19.39
N LEU A 50 0.55 -1.33 -19.63
CA LEU A 50 0.13 -2.24 -18.56
C LEU A 50 1.25 -2.52 -17.55
N ALA A 51 2.49 -2.62 -18.03
CA ALA A 51 3.65 -2.80 -17.15
C ALA A 51 3.79 -1.65 -16.15
N TRP A 52 3.39 -0.43 -16.52
CA TRP A 52 3.41 0.72 -15.63
C TRP A 52 2.44 0.61 -14.45
N VAL A 53 1.40 -0.19 -14.57
CA VAL A 53 0.46 -0.42 -13.44
C VAL A 53 1.19 -1.02 -12.25
N ALA A 54 1.99 -2.05 -12.48
CA ALA A 54 2.82 -2.64 -11.43
C ALA A 54 4.02 -1.76 -11.08
N SER A 55 4.68 -1.18 -12.08
CA SER A 55 5.89 -0.37 -11.91
C SER A 55 5.62 0.91 -11.13
N ALA A 56 4.48 1.57 -11.34
CA ALA A 56 4.11 2.77 -10.60
C ALA A 56 4.05 2.49 -9.10
N TYR A 57 3.45 1.38 -8.70
CA TYR A 57 3.41 0.94 -7.31
C TYR A 57 4.80 0.68 -6.74
N LEU A 58 5.61 -0.12 -7.44
CA LEU A 58 6.96 -0.49 -6.99
C LEU A 58 7.87 0.73 -6.90
N LEU A 59 7.84 1.60 -7.91
CA LEU A 59 8.64 2.81 -7.96
C LEU A 59 8.31 3.74 -6.79
N SER A 60 7.04 3.96 -6.55
CA SER A 60 6.55 4.77 -5.43
C SER A 60 6.98 4.17 -4.09
N SER A 61 6.83 2.87 -3.91
CA SER A 61 7.24 2.17 -2.69
C SER A 61 8.73 2.34 -2.41
N VAL A 62 9.57 2.19 -3.43
CA VAL A 62 11.03 2.33 -3.29
C VAL A 62 11.41 3.77 -2.95
N ILE A 63 10.83 4.75 -3.64
CA ILE A 63 11.13 6.17 -3.43
C ILE A 63 10.75 6.61 -2.00
N PHE A 64 9.60 6.19 -1.52
CA PHE A 64 9.07 6.64 -0.23
C PHE A 64 9.44 5.74 0.95
N LEU A 65 10.14 4.63 0.72
CA LEU A 65 10.49 3.69 1.79
C LEU A 65 11.38 4.36 2.85
N LEU A 66 12.43 5.04 2.44
CA LEU A 66 13.36 5.70 3.35
C LEU A 66 12.73 6.92 4.04
N PRO A 67 12.06 7.85 3.33
CA PRO A 67 11.33 8.94 3.97
C PRO A 67 10.26 8.46 4.96
N ALA A 68 9.54 7.38 4.63
CA ALA A 68 8.54 6.80 5.52
C ALA A 68 9.16 6.23 6.80
N GLY A 69 10.33 5.59 6.69
CA GLY A 69 11.07 5.11 7.85
C GLY A 69 11.51 6.24 8.77
N ARG A 70 12.02 7.33 8.20
CA ARG A 70 12.40 8.52 8.97
C ARG A 70 11.21 9.18 9.64
N LEU A 71 10.08 9.23 8.96
CA LEU A 71 8.85 9.76 9.53
C LEU A 71 8.39 8.93 10.73
N GLY A 72 8.50 7.60 10.63
CA GLY A 72 8.21 6.69 11.74
C GLY A 72 9.12 6.92 12.95
N ASP A 73 10.40 7.21 12.71
CA ASP A 73 11.36 7.50 13.78
C ASP A 73 11.05 8.80 14.52
N THR A 74 10.46 9.79 13.84
CA THR A 74 10.16 11.12 14.43
C THR A 74 8.73 11.24 14.94
N ARG A 75 7.76 10.59 14.28
CA ARG A 75 6.33 10.73 14.59
C ARG A 75 5.73 9.49 15.27
N GLY A 76 6.53 8.45 15.45
CA GLY A 76 6.07 7.18 16.00
C GLY A 76 5.72 6.17 14.90
N LYS A 77 6.27 4.96 15.01
CA LYS A 77 6.13 3.91 14.01
C LYS A 77 4.68 3.47 13.85
N VAL A 78 3.95 3.34 14.95
CA VAL A 78 2.54 2.92 14.90
C VAL A 78 1.68 3.95 14.18
N THR A 79 1.92 5.23 14.42
CA THR A 79 1.18 6.32 13.77
C THR A 79 1.40 6.30 12.27
N VAL A 80 2.65 6.19 11.81
CA VAL A 80 2.98 6.15 10.39
C VAL A 80 2.46 4.87 9.74
N PHE A 81 2.53 3.73 10.42
CA PHE A 81 1.96 2.47 9.96
C PHE A 81 0.45 2.61 9.71
N LEU A 82 -0.29 3.18 10.66
CA LEU A 82 -1.73 3.38 10.53
C LEU A 82 -2.07 4.35 9.39
N LEU A 83 -1.31 5.43 9.25
CA LEU A 83 -1.45 6.33 8.10
C LEU A 83 -1.21 5.60 6.78
N GLY A 84 -0.23 4.71 6.75
CA GLY A 84 0.05 3.88 5.58
C GLY A 84 -1.12 2.98 5.22
N VAL A 85 -1.76 2.36 6.22
CA VAL A 85 -2.96 1.53 6.02
C VAL A 85 -4.10 2.38 5.45
N VAL A 86 -4.31 3.57 5.96
CA VAL A 86 -5.35 4.50 5.46
C VAL A 86 -5.07 4.90 4.01
N VAL A 87 -3.83 5.30 3.70
CA VAL A 87 -3.43 5.70 2.35
C VAL A 87 -3.56 4.53 1.37
N PHE A 88 -3.09 3.35 1.75
CA PHE A 88 -3.20 2.15 0.93
C PHE A 88 -4.67 1.79 0.64
N THR A 89 -5.50 1.80 1.67
CA THR A 89 -6.93 1.49 1.55
C THR A 89 -7.64 2.52 0.68
N ALA A 90 -7.38 3.81 0.88
CA ALA A 90 -7.93 4.88 0.07
C ALA A 90 -7.54 4.72 -1.40
N GLY A 91 -6.27 4.45 -1.68
CA GLY A 91 -5.80 4.19 -3.04
C GLY A 91 -6.48 2.98 -3.67
N SER A 92 -6.69 1.91 -2.91
CA SER A 92 -7.38 0.70 -3.37
C SER A 92 -8.83 0.98 -3.73
N ILE A 93 -9.56 1.72 -2.88
CA ILE A 93 -10.94 2.09 -3.12
C ILE A 93 -11.05 3.00 -4.35
N LEU A 94 -10.18 4.00 -4.47
CA LEU A 94 -10.17 4.92 -5.60
C LEU A 94 -9.87 4.20 -6.92
N THR A 95 -9.07 3.14 -6.89
CA THR A 95 -8.79 2.32 -8.07
C THR A 95 -10.05 1.68 -8.65
N ILE A 96 -11.03 1.32 -7.82
CA ILE A 96 -12.30 0.74 -8.25
C ILE A 96 -13.10 1.72 -9.11
N PHE A 97 -13.03 3.02 -8.80
CA PHE A 97 -13.81 4.07 -9.46
C PHE A 97 -13.02 4.83 -10.54
N THR A 98 -11.92 4.26 -11.02
CA THR A 98 -11.02 4.93 -11.97
C THR A 98 -11.66 5.06 -13.35
N PRO A 99 -11.92 6.30 -13.85
CA PRO A 99 -12.48 6.49 -15.19
C PRO A 99 -11.46 6.47 -16.32
N THR A 100 -10.18 6.71 -16.03
CA THR A 100 -9.10 6.78 -17.01
C THR A 100 -7.88 5.98 -16.57
N PHE A 101 -7.08 5.53 -17.55
CA PHE A 101 -5.85 4.78 -17.28
C PHE A 101 -4.82 5.64 -16.51
N GLN A 102 -4.73 6.92 -16.82
CA GLN A 102 -3.81 7.84 -16.13
C GLN A 102 -4.13 7.97 -14.64
N LEU A 103 -5.41 8.05 -14.29
CA LEU A 103 -5.85 8.05 -12.89
C LEU A 103 -5.54 6.72 -12.22
N LEU A 104 -5.66 5.60 -12.94
CA LEU A 104 -5.27 4.29 -12.40
C LEU A 104 -3.79 4.28 -11.99
N LEU A 105 -2.91 4.80 -12.84
CA LEU A 105 -1.48 4.92 -12.52
C LEU A 105 -1.24 5.81 -11.30
N ALA A 106 -1.95 6.94 -11.21
CA ALA A 106 -1.85 7.85 -10.08
C ALA A 106 -2.28 7.17 -8.77
N PHE A 107 -3.36 6.41 -8.79
CA PHE A 107 -3.83 5.67 -7.61
C PHE A 107 -2.89 4.52 -7.24
N ARG A 108 -2.29 3.86 -8.23
CA ARG A 108 -1.25 2.85 -7.98
C ARG A 108 -0.03 3.48 -7.31
N PHE A 109 0.37 4.66 -7.74
CA PHE A 109 1.44 5.41 -7.10
C PHE A 109 1.10 5.74 -5.64
N LEU A 110 -0.12 6.19 -5.38
CA LEU A 110 -0.62 6.46 -4.03
C LEU A 110 -0.60 5.20 -3.15
N GLN A 111 -1.04 4.06 -3.68
CA GLN A 111 -0.97 2.78 -2.98
C GLN A 111 0.48 2.41 -2.62
N GLY A 112 1.43 2.70 -3.50
CA GLY A 112 2.85 2.48 -3.25
C GLY A 112 3.38 3.32 -2.09
N ILE A 113 2.94 4.56 -1.96
CA ILE A 113 3.28 5.41 -0.81
C ILE A 113 2.76 4.77 0.48
N GLY A 114 1.51 4.34 0.50
CA GLY A 114 0.92 3.64 1.64
C GLY A 114 1.66 2.35 1.97
N GLY A 115 2.01 1.56 0.96
CA GLY A 115 2.81 0.35 1.12
C GLY A 115 4.18 0.61 1.73
N ALA A 116 4.86 1.68 1.30
CA ALA A 116 6.14 2.09 1.87
C ALA A 116 6.02 2.44 3.36
N MET A 117 4.97 3.16 3.73
CA MET A 117 4.71 3.51 5.13
C MET A 117 4.45 2.27 5.99
N ILE A 118 3.77 1.28 5.44
CA ILE A 118 3.49 0.00 6.12
C ILE A 118 4.80 -0.79 6.31
N TYR A 119 5.58 -0.95 5.25
CA TYR A 119 6.80 -1.78 5.29
C TYR A 119 7.95 -1.13 6.04
N ALA A 120 8.06 0.19 6.05
CA ALA A 120 9.12 0.90 6.75
C ALA A 120 8.95 0.88 8.27
N ASN A 121 7.77 0.61 8.74
CA ASN A 121 7.40 0.67 10.15
C ASN A 121 6.71 -0.62 10.62
#